data_bff6faa70e6b0696685d06c880f96f7b
#
_entry.id   bff6faa70e6b0696685d06c880f96f7b
#
_cell.length_a   1.000
_cell.length_b   1.000
_cell.length_c   1.000
_cell.angle_alpha   90.00
_cell.angle_beta   90.00
_cell.angle_gamma   90.00
#
_symmetry.space_group_name_H-M   'P 1'
#
loop_
_entity.id
_entity.type
_entity.pdbx_description
1 polymer ?
#
loop_
_entity_poly.entity_id
_entity_poly.type
_entity_poly.pdbx_seq_one_letter_code
_entity_poly.pdbx_strand_id
1 'polypeptide(L)'
;MGSGSEFAASALGWWQDEGGARCVAYRGPLKGANLRLHYGFDGWREPIHETRLESTGAGLAVAQVPELEAHLALDCAVTDGERWDNNGGVNYRLWTGFDALDAHMHLSGPGTGALGMRSLAIAMASAGMVCGISSWLDNRALDRVDRAAARIFPLVWVRPGDTELEEVRGRLETGAVGLKLHPTVDAYPADDSALDPYVAIAEEKGCPVACHSAPGEADPDNIRRLAERFPAVPFILYHTYLGPHEGRRRAAAHVREQSNLYLETSWCRADVVIRLVGEVGAGRVLFGSDASIDGPTHYDRHPPNVEGRETYNAGLLTLVRALEPDAARAVMGDNARRLFRLNGNSRGNSR
;
A
#
# COMPACT_ATOMS: atom_id res chain seq x y z
N MET A 1 27.14 3.53 -13.52
CA MET A 1 26.24 4.25 -12.59
C MET A 1 25.10 3.29 -12.28
N GLY A 2 25.10 2.71 -11.07
CA GLY A 2 24.11 1.72 -10.67
C GLY A 2 22.69 2.31 -10.72
N SER A 3 21.76 1.54 -11.24
CA SER A 3 20.33 1.90 -11.25
C SER A 3 19.86 2.02 -9.81
N GLY A 4 19.71 3.24 -9.31
CA GLY A 4 19.22 3.48 -7.95
C GLY A 4 17.84 2.90 -7.78
N SER A 5 17.69 1.94 -6.86
CA SER A 5 16.40 1.58 -6.34
C SER A 5 15.80 2.84 -5.72
N GLU A 6 14.56 3.13 -6.08
CA GLU A 6 13.85 4.28 -5.56
C GLU A 6 13.65 4.08 -4.06
N PHE A 7 14.28 4.94 -3.26
CA PHE A 7 13.97 5.03 -1.85
C PHE A 7 12.53 5.55 -1.74
N ALA A 8 11.67 4.76 -1.13
CA ALA A 8 10.43 5.25 -0.57
C ALA A 8 10.73 6.42 0.37
N ALA A 9 9.73 7.07 0.93
CA ALA A 9 9.89 8.10 1.98
C ALA A 9 10.68 7.60 3.22
N SER A 10 11.26 6.43 3.14
CA SER A 10 12.12 5.74 4.09
C SER A 10 13.57 6.16 3.93
N ALA A 11 14.25 6.35 5.06
CA ALA A 11 15.71 6.54 5.07
C ALA A 11 16.47 5.27 4.64
N LEU A 12 15.82 4.12 4.60
CA LEU A 12 16.37 2.83 4.19
C LEU A 12 15.67 2.26 2.96
N GLY A 13 16.40 1.58 2.11
CA GLY A 13 15.88 0.92 0.92
C GLY A 13 16.87 -0.09 0.35
N TRP A 14 16.45 -0.78 -0.71
CA TRP A 14 17.32 -1.69 -1.44
C TRP A 14 18.16 -0.93 -2.48
N TRP A 15 19.37 -1.41 -2.69
CA TRP A 15 20.27 -0.94 -3.73
C TRP A 15 20.97 -2.13 -4.39
N GLN A 16 21.26 -2.05 -5.66
CA GLN A 16 22.08 -3.04 -6.36
C GLN A 16 23.45 -2.44 -6.66
N ASP A 17 24.50 -3.15 -6.30
CA ASP A 17 25.85 -2.78 -6.65
C ASP A 17 26.15 -3.05 -8.14
N GLU A 18 27.35 -2.70 -8.59
CA GLU A 18 27.76 -2.89 -9.98
C GLU A 18 27.86 -4.37 -10.38
N GLY A 19 28.01 -5.27 -9.42
CA GLY A 19 27.99 -6.72 -9.59
C GLY A 19 26.58 -7.32 -9.59
N GLY A 20 25.55 -6.51 -9.33
CA GLY A 20 24.16 -6.94 -9.23
C GLY A 20 23.77 -7.48 -7.85
N ALA A 21 24.67 -7.45 -6.85
CA ALA A 21 24.34 -7.88 -5.49
C ALA A 21 23.39 -6.89 -4.81
N ARG A 22 22.38 -7.42 -4.12
CA ARG A 22 21.39 -6.63 -3.39
C ARG A 22 21.95 -6.21 -2.03
N CYS A 23 22.00 -4.91 -1.79
CA CYS A 23 22.50 -4.29 -0.57
C CYS A 23 21.41 -3.46 0.11
N VAL A 24 21.52 -3.29 1.43
CA VAL A 24 20.77 -2.28 2.16
C VAL A 24 21.44 -0.94 1.96
N ALA A 25 20.68 0.08 1.61
CA ALA A 25 21.16 1.43 1.43
C ALA A 25 20.47 2.41 2.39
N TYR A 26 21.26 3.30 2.97
CA TYR A 26 20.82 4.28 3.96
C TYR A 26 21.10 5.71 3.48
N ARG A 27 20.06 6.56 3.54
CA ARG A 27 20.12 8.02 3.27
C ARG A 27 19.59 8.86 4.41
N GLY A 28 19.47 8.29 5.59
CA GLY A 28 18.88 8.94 6.75
C GLY A 28 19.70 10.09 7.34
N PRO A 29 19.27 10.61 8.50
CA PRO A 29 19.86 11.79 9.13
C PRO A 29 21.25 11.54 9.73
N LEU A 30 21.59 10.29 10.08
CA LEU A 30 22.90 9.98 10.64
C LEU A 30 23.96 10.03 9.55
N LYS A 31 25.11 10.66 9.85
CA LYS A 31 26.25 10.81 8.95
C LYS A 31 27.54 10.45 9.68
N GLY A 32 28.53 9.99 8.96
CA GLY A 32 29.85 9.69 9.50
C GLY A 32 30.42 8.36 9.04
N ALA A 33 31.63 8.06 9.48
CA ALA A 33 32.37 6.87 9.07
C ALA A 33 32.01 5.62 9.90
N ASN A 34 31.28 5.76 10.99
CA ASN A 34 30.98 4.68 11.94
C ASN A 34 29.54 4.20 11.88
N LEU A 35 28.84 4.43 10.76
CA LEU A 35 27.46 3.95 10.63
C LEU A 35 27.41 2.42 10.62
N ARG A 36 26.47 1.88 11.36
CA ARG A 36 26.19 0.44 11.43
C ARG A 36 24.71 0.17 11.22
N LEU A 37 24.42 -0.89 10.48
CA LEU A 37 23.10 -1.48 10.37
C LEU A 37 22.97 -2.52 11.49
N HIS A 38 22.04 -2.30 12.38
CA HIS A 38 21.61 -3.25 13.40
C HIS A 38 20.34 -3.92 12.89
N TYR A 39 20.30 -5.25 12.80
CA TYR A 39 19.21 -5.94 12.11
C TYR A 39 18.92 -7.33 12.66
N GLY A 40 17.68 -7.75 12.46
CA GLY A 40 17.19 -9.10 12.61
C GLY A 40 16.28 -9.47 11.45
N PHE A 41 15.84 -10.71 11.39
CA PHE A 41 14.98 -11.19 10.33
C PHE A 41 13.59 -11.56 10.87
N ASP A 42 12.57 -11.46 9.99
CA ASP A 42 11.21 -11.98 10.18
C ASP A 42 10.56 -11.59 11.52
N GLY A 43 10.64 -10.32 11.88
CA GLY A 43 10.11 -9.78 13.14
C GLY A 43 11.13 -9.80 14.29
N TRP A 44 12.40 -9.47 14.02
CA TRP A 44 13.47 -9.42 15.02
C TRP A 44 13.73 -10.77 15.69
N ARG A 45 13.67 -11.87 14.94
CA ARG A 45 14.05 -13.17 15.48
C ARG A 45 15.56 -13.25 15.71
N GLU A 46 15.95 -13.85 16.81
CA GLU A 46 17.36 -14.14 17.08
C GLU A 46 17.98 -15.09 16.04
N PRO A 47 19.24 -14.91 15.67
CA PRO A 47 20.19 -13.94 16.24
C PRO A 47 20.00 -12.52 15.68
N ILE A 48 20.35 -11.51 16.49
CA ILE A 48 20.44 -10.11 16.06
C ILE A 48 21.88 -9.85 15.59
N HIS A 49 21.98 -9.12 14.50
CA HIS A 49 23.24 -8.86 13.80
C HIS A 49 23.58 -7.38 13.76
N GLU A 50 24.85 -7.10 13.55
CA GLU A 50 25.33 -5.76 13.24
C GLU A 50 26.37 -5.82 12.12
N THR A 51 26.24 -4.94 11.12
CA THR A 51 27.22 -4.79 10.05
C THR A 51 27.52 -3.32 9.77
N ARG A 52 28.72 -3.02 9.25
CA ARG A 52 29.10 -1.65 8.92
C ARG A 52 28.42 -1.20 7.64
N LEU A 53 27.97 0.06 7.64
CA LEU A 53 27.53 0.76 6.44
C LEU A 53 28.70 1.52 5.81
N GLU A 54 29.03 1.24 4.57
CA GLU A 54 30.13 1.87 3.87
C GLU A 54 29.62 3.02 3.01
N SER A 55 30.27 4.18 3.10
CA SER A 55 29.89 5.36 2.31
C SER A 55 30.27 5.18 0.83
N THR A 56 29.32 5.43 -0.07
CA THR A 56 29.54 5.39 -1.52
C THR A 56 29.91 6.76 -2.11
N GLY A 57 30.10 7.79 -1.28
CA GLY A 57 30.49 9.15 -1.72
C GLY A 57 29.35 10.06 -2.16
N ALA A 58 28.14 9.53 -2.42
CA ALA A 58 26.97 10.30 -2.85
C ALA A 58 25.97 10.59 -1.71
N GLY A 59 26.44 10.58 -0.47
CA GLY A 59 25.55 10.69 0.71
C GLY A 59 24.74 9.44 1.00
N LEU A 60 25.06 8.34 0.34
CA LEU A 60 24.50 7.02 0.52
C LEU A 60 25.50 6.16 1.29
N ALA A 61 25.02 5.41 2.28
CA ALA A 61 25.81 4.37 2.95
C ALA A 61 25.16 3.01 2.68
N VAL A 62 25.96 2.00 2.36
CA VAL A 62 25.47 0.68 1.95
C VAL A 62 26.08 -0.43 2.81
N ALA A 63 25.29 -1.48 3.03
CA ALA A 63 25.75 -2.71 3.69
C ALA A 63 25.27 -3.93 2.91
N GLN A 64 26.14 -4.93 2.76
CA GLN A 64 25.75 -6.27 2.36
C GLN A 64 25.19 -6.99 3.57
N VAL A 65 24.08 -7.69 3.39
CA VAL A 65 23.43 -8.50 4.41
C VAL A 65 23.50 -9.96 3.95
N PRO A 66 24.27 -10.81 4.63
CA PRO A 66 24.33 -12.24 4.34
C PRO A 66 22.97 -12.93 4.54
N GLU A 67 22.76 -14.03 3.84
CA GLU A 67 21.59 -14.92 4.00
C GLU A 67 20.22 -14.27 3.75
N LEU A 68 20.19 -13.09 3.13
CA LEU A 68 18.99 -12.31 2.89
C LEU A 68 17.89 -13.11 2.20
N GLU A 69 18.26 -13.95 1.22
CA GLU A 69 17.31 -14.75 0.42
C GLU A 69 16.65 -15.89 1.21
N ALA A 70 17.20 -16.23 2.38
CA ALA A 70 16.62 -17.25 3.27
C ALA A 70 15.47 -16.72 4.14
N HIS A 71 15.22 -15.41 4.11
CA HIS A 71 14.27 -14.74 4.99
C HIS A 71 13.20 -13.97 4.23
N LEU A 72 12.07 -13.71 4.86
CA LEU A 72 10.94 -12.97 4.28
C LEU A 72 11.15 -11.46 4.37
N ALA A 73 11.69 -11.00 5.50
CA ALA A 73 11.89 -9.58 5.76
C ALA A 73 13.14 -9.33 6.61
N LEU A 74 13.77 -8.19 6.36
CA LEU A 74 14.82 -7.61 7.18
C LEU A 74 14.20 -6.49 8.04
N ASP A 75 14.25 -6.63 9.36
CA ASP A 75 13.88 -5.58 10.30
C ASP A 75 15.16 -4.92 10.82
N CYS A 76 15.24 -3.57 10.77
CA CYS A 76 16.52 -2.92 11.04
C CYS A 76 16.40 -1.48 11.57
N ALA A 77 17.51 -1.02 12.13
CA ALA A 77 17.78 0.36 12.54
C ALA A 77 19.23 0.72 12.21
N VAL A 78 19.58 2.00 12.20
CA VAL A 78 20.95 2.47 11.95
C VAL A 78 21.47 3.20 13.19
N THR A 79 22.73 2.99 13.52
CA THR A 79 23.42 3.70 14.61
C THR A 79 24.79 4.21 14.19
N ASP A 80 25.25 5.30 14.80
CA ASP A 80 26.63 5.78 14.74
C ASP A 80 27.45 5.41 16.01
N GLY A 81 26.81 4.64 16.93
CA GLY A 81 27.35 4.24 18.21
C GLY A 81 26.86 5.10 19.39
N GLU A 82 26.35 6.30 19.12
CA GLU A 82 25.79 7.21 20.14
C GLU A 82 24.30 7.47 19.90
N ARG A 83 23.90 7.59 18.64
CA ARG A 83 22.52 7.90 18.24
C ARG A 83 21.95 6.76 17.41
N TRP A 84 20.63 6.69 17.41
CA TRP A 84 19.88 5.73 16.63
C TRP A 84 18.94 6.43 15.66
N ASP A 85 18.91 5.96 14.43
CA ASP A 85 17.84 6.17 13.49
C ASP A 85 17.01 4.88 13.42
N ASN A 86 15.99 4.83 14.22
CA ASN A 86 15.06 3.70 14.35
C ASN A 86 13.66 4.05 13.88
N ASN A 87 13.55 4.93 12.86
CA ASN A 87 12.28 5.31 12.26
C ASN A 87 11.25 5.83 13.28
N GLY A 88 11.69 6.71 14.17
CA GLY A 88 10.82 7.28 15.21
C GLY A 88 10.41 6.30 16.33
N GLY A 89 11.17 5.22 16.52
CA GLY A 89 10.94 4.22 17.57
C GLY A 89 10.28 2.92 17.09
N VAL A 90 9.88 2.84 15.81
CA VAL A 90 9.17 1.66 15.26
C VAL A 90 10.01 0.82 14.31
N ASN A 91 11.29 1.18 14.12
CA ASN A 91 12.24 0.54 13.20
C ASN A 91 11.83 0.59 11.72
N TYR A 92 12.64 -0.03 10.87
CA TYR A 92 12.42 -0.17 9.43
C TYR A 92 12.22 -1.64 9.08
N ARG A 93 11.38 -1.91 8.08
CA ARG A 93 11.27 -3.24 7.47
C ARG A 93 11.56 -3.15 5.98
N LEU A 94 12.28 -4.14 5.45
CA LEU A 94 12.49 -4.33 4.02
C LEU A 94 12.11 -5.77 3.65
N TRP A 95 11.14 -5.94 2.78
CA TRP A 95 10.77 -7.27 2.27
C TRP A 95 11.82 -7.78 1.28
N THR A 96 12.19 -9.05 1.37
CA THR A 96 13.33 -9.59 0.61
C THR A 96 12.98 -9.99 -0.81
N GLY A 97 11.78 -10.48 -1.07
CA GLY A 97 11.36 -11.04 -2.36
C GLY A 97 10.52 -10.13 -3.25
N PHE A 98 10.06 -8.98 -2.74
CA PHE A 98 9.13 -8.08 -3.45
C PHE A 98 9.12 -6.68 -2.83
N ASP A 99 8.52 -5.74 -3.56
CA ASP A 99 8.20 -4.41 -3.04
C ASP A 99 6.73 -4.35 -2.63
N ALA A 100 6.46 -4.17 -1.34
CA ALA A 100 5.10 -4.06 -0.84
C ALA A 100 4.47 -2.70 -1.13
N LEU A 101 3.16 -2.72 -1.42
CA LEU A 101 2.35 -1.54 -1.68
C LEU A 101 1.07 -1.61 -0.86
N ASP A 102 0.70 -0.51 -0.23
CA ASP A 102 -0.58 -0.37 0.46
C ASP A 102 -1.63 0.23 -0.49
N ALA A 103 -2.62 -0.57 -0.89
CA ALA A 103 -3.64 -0.15 -1.85
C ALA A 103 -4.78 0.67 -1.24
N HIS A 104 -4.77 0.88 0.08
CA HIS A 104 -5.84 1.62 0.75
C HIS A 104 -5.33 2.40 1.94
N MET A 105 -5.17 3.70 1.76
CA MET A 105 -4.76 4.64 2.79
C MET A 105 -5.61 5.90 2.76
N HIS A 106 -5.57 6.65 3.86
CA HIS A 106 -6.18 7.96 3.97
C HIS A 106 -5.15 8.98 4.47
N LEU A 107 -4.90 9.98 3.66
CA LEU A 107 -4.03 11.10 4.00
C LEU A 107 -4.85 12.38 3.95
N SER A 108 -4.97 13.06 5.07
CA SER A 108 -5.70 14.32 5.17
C SER A 108 -4.80 15.53 5.39
N GLY A 109 -5.37 16.69 5.14
CA GLY A 109 -4.72 17.96 5.42
C GLY A 109 -4.59 18.27 6.93
N PRO A 110 -3.81 19.30 7.28
CA PRO A 110 -3.65 19.75 8.66
C PRO A 110 -5.00 20.04 9.34
N GLY A 111 -5.14 19.62 10.58
CA GLY A 111 -6.32 19.90 11.41
C GLY A 111 -7.47 18.89 11.33
N THR A 112 -7.33 17.84 10.55
CA THR A 112 -8.39 16.81 10.39
C THR A 112 -8.19 15.58 11.25
N GLY A 113 -7.12 15.50 12.05
CA GLY A 113 -6.77 14.33 12.85
C GLY A 113 -6.15 13.17 12.06
N ALA A 114 -6.10 13.23 10.72
CA ALA A 114 -5.44 12.24 9.91
C ALA A 114 -3.92 12.30 10.03
N LEU A 115 -3.26 11.20 9.67
CA LEU A 115 -1.81 11.15 9.62
C LEU A 115 -1.27 12.22 8.67
N GLY A 116 -0.40 13.08 9.20
CA GLY A 116 0.43 13.91 8.37
C GLY A 116 1.40 13.04 7.55
N MET A 117 1.91 13.59 6.46
CA MET A 117 2.81 12.88 5.53
C MET A 117 3.97 12.17 6.23
N ARG A 118 4.62 12.86 7.20
CA ARG A 118 5.75 12.28 7.94
C ARG A 118 5.35 11.05 8.75
N SER A 119 4.22 11.12 9.45
CA SER A 119 3.74 10.01 10.28
C SER A 119 3.33 8.82 9.41
N LEU A 120 2.70 9.09 8.26
CA LEU A 120 2.35 8.04 7.30
C LEU A 120 3.62 7.39 6.71
N ALA A 121 4.63 8.17 6.35
CA ALA A 121 5.90 7.65 5.85
C ALA A 121 6.62 6.76 6.90
N ILE A 122 6.58 7.15 8.19
CA ILE A 122 7.10 6.34 9.28
C ILE A 122 6.34 5.00 9.38
N ALA A 123 5.00 5.05 9.37
CA ALA A 123 4.17 3.87 9.43
C ALA A 123 4.40 2.93 8.24
N MET A 124 4.45 3.46 7.02
CA MET A 124 4.77 2.71 5.80
C MET A 124 6.14 2.02 5.91
N ALA A 125 7.18 2.76 6.34
CA ALA A 125 8.53 2.23 6.45
C ALA A 125 8.64 1.13 7.51
N SER A 126 7.86 1.19 8.61
CA SER A 126 7.81 0.15 9.64
C SER A 126 7.18 -1.16 9.15
N ALA A 127 6.35 -1.08 8.12
CA ALA A 127 5.71 -2.23 7.49
C ALA A 127 6.41 -2.66 6.18
N GLY A 128 7.43 -1.93 5.74
CA GLY A 128 8.14 -2.19 4.48
C GLY A 128 7.34 -1.82 3.23
N MET A 129 6.38 -0.90 3.34
CA MET A 129 5.60 -0.40 2.20
C MET A 129 6.42 0.63 1.43
N VAL A 130 6.64 0.38 0.15
CA VAL A 130 7.43 1.28 -0.72
C VAL A 130 6.59 2.38 -1.37
N CYS A 131 5.28 2.20 -1.45
CA CYS A 131 4.33 3.20 -1.92
C CYS A 131 2.91 2.90 -1.41
N GLY A 132 2.01 3.86 -1.55
CA GLY A 132 0.62 3.73 -1.11
C GLY A 132 -0.37 4.44 -2.03
N ILE A 133 -1.60 3.95 -2.03
CA ILE A 133 -2.75 4.54 -2.71
C ILE A 133 -3.60 5.24 -1.67
N SER A 134 -3.81 6.54 -1.82
CA SER A 134 -4.52 7.35 -0.83
C SER A 134 -5.70 8.11 -1.40
N SER A 135 -6.74 8.24 -0.60
CA SER A 135 -7.89 9.10 -0.89
C SER A 135 -8.28 9.91 0.33
N TRP A 136 -8.98 11.01 0.12
CA TRP A 136 -9.55 11.81 1.21
C TRP A 136 -10.86 12.49 0.75
N LEU A 137 -11.73 12.78 1.70
CA LEU A 137 -13.01 13.46 1.49
C LEU A 137 -12.89 14.79 0.74
N ASP A 138 -11.81 15.52 0.95
CA ASP A 138 -11.47 16.73 0.20
C ASP A 138 -10.32 16.39 -0.77
N ASN A 139 -10.62 16.30 -2.05
CA ASN A 139 -9.63 16.05 -3.10
C ASN A 139 -8.47 17.06 -3.08
N ARG A 140 -8.69 18.30 -2.62
CA ARG A 140 -7.65 19.34 -2.53
C ARG A 140 -6.63 19.07 -1.42
N ALA A 141 -6.97 18.24 -0.44
CA ALA A 141 -6.03 17.88 0.61
C ALA A 141 -4.81 17.14 0.04
N LEU A 142 -5.01 16.37 -1.02
CA LEU A 142 -3.95 15.61 -1.69
C LEU A 142 -3.05 16.47 -2.60
N ASP A 143 -3.49 17.70 -2.98
CA ASP A 143 -2.69 18.62 -3.80
C ASP A 143 -1.51 19.21 -3.02
N ARG A 144 -1.59 19.20 -1.68
CA ARG A 144 -0.58 19.74 -0.75
C ARG A 144 0.48 18.69 -0.36
N VAL A 145 0.36 17.48 -0.87
CA VAL A 145 1.26 16.38 -0.55
C VAL A 145 2.45 16.41 -1.49
N ASP A 146 3.67 16.39 -0.95
CA ASP A 146 4.86 16.09 -1.74
C ASP A 146 4.83 14.60 -2.11
N ARG A 147 4.15 14.31 -3.21
CA ARG A 147 3.93 12.95 -3.70
C ARG A 147 5.22 12.26 -4.12
N ALA A 148 6.19 13.02 -4.55
CA ALA A 148 7.48 12.49 -4.99
C ALA A 148 8.28 11.94 -3.80
N ALA A 149 8.26 12.64 -2.65
CA ALA A 149 9.00 12.23 -1.46
C ALA A 149 8.44 10.97 -0.79
N ALA A 150 7.12 10.74 -0.91
CA ALA A 150 6.45 9.66 -0.19
C ALA A 150 5.91 8.55 -1.10
N ARG A 151 5.99 8.69 -2.42
CA ARG A 151 5.41 7.75 -3.40
C ARG A 151 3.96 7.39 -3.09
N ILE A 152 3.15 8.41 -2.78
CA ILE A 152 1.73 8.27 -2.55
C ILE A 152 0.97 8.71 -3.80
N PHE A 153 0.10 7.83 -4.27
CA PHE A 153 -0.71 8.02 -5.46
C PHE A 153 -2.15 8.31 -5.06
N PRO A 154 -2.72 9.46 -5.45
CA PRO A 154 -4.07 9.83 -5.06
C PRO A 154 -5.14 9.12 -5.90
N LEU A 155 -6.28 8.83 -5.26
CA LEU A 155 -7.55 8.60 -5.93
C LEU A 155 -8.40 9.86 -5.89
N VAL A 156 -9.24 10.06 -6.90
CA VAL A 156 -10.25 11.11 -6.89
C VAL A 156 -11.48 10.61 -6.14
N TRP A 157 -11.83 11.26 -5.04
CA TRP A 157 -13.07 10.99 -4.32
C TRP A 157 -14.24 11.59 -5.10
N VAL A 158 -15.21 10.75 -5.46
CA VAL A 158 -16.36 11.13 -6.27
C VAL A 158 -17.64 11.17 -5.44
N ARG A 159 -18.34 12.31 -5.46
CA ARG A 159 -19.69 12.48 -4.97
C ARG A 159 -20.58 12.86 -6.14
N PRO A 160 -21.54 12.01 -6.53
CA PRO A 160 -22.48 12.35 -7.59
C PRO A 160 -23.22 13.67 -7.28
N GLY A 161 -23.23 14.58 -8.23
CA GLY A 161 -23.84 15.90 -8.09
C GLY A 161 -22.97 16.99 -7.45
N ASP A 162 -21.91 16.62 -6.68
CA ASP A 162 -21.02 17.59 -6.03
C ASP A 162 -19.65 17.67 -6.72
N THR A 163 -19.17 16.54 -7.27
CA THR A 163 -17.87 16.47 -7.95
C THR A 163 -18.06 16.76 -9.43
N GLU A 164 -17.43 17.80 -9.93
CA GLU A 164 -17.50 18.13 -11.35
C GLU A 164 -16.74 17.11 -12.23
N LEU A 165 -17.28 16.72 -13.37
CA LEU A 165 -16.64 15.77 -14.29
C LEU A 165 -15.28 16.27 -14.79
N GLU A 166 -15.16 17.58 -15.02
CA GLU A 166 -13.91 18.22 -15.44
C GLU A 166 -12.85 18.18 -14.32
N GLU A 167 -13.26 18.28 -13.05
CA GLU A 167 -12.34 18.08 -11.93
C GLU A 167 -11.77 16.66 -11.94
N VAL A 168 -12.62 15.65 -12.16
CA VAL A 168 -12.17 14.25 -12.24
C VAL A 168 -11.16 14.06 -13.37
N ARG A 169 -11.46 14.57 -14.58
CA ARG A 169 -10.55 14.50 -15.72
C ARG A 169 -9.21 15.17 -15.43
N GLY A 170 -9.24 16.40 -14.94
CA GLY A 170 -8.03 17.17 -14.63
C GLY A 170 -7.16 16.50 -13.56
N ARG A 171 -7.75 15.91 -12.52
CA ARG A 171 -7.00 15.18 -11.49
C ARG A 171 -6.36 13.90 -12.01
N LEU A 172 -7.05 13.13 -12.85
CA LEU A 172 -6.48 11.95 -13.49
C LEU A 172 -5.33 12.32 -14.45
N GLU A 173 -5.43 13.44 -15.17
CA GLU A 173 -4.35 13.96 -16.01
C GLU A 173 -3.14 14.48 -15.23
N THR A 174 -3.35 14.95 -14.01
CA THR A 174 -2.28 15.47 -13.14
C THR A 174 -1.73 14.45 -12.15
N GLY A 175 -2.08 13.16 -12.30
CA GLY A 175 -1.42 12.06 -11.60
C GLY A 175 -2.26 11.35 -10.53
N ALA A 176 -3.58 11.56 -10.47
CA ALA A 176 -4.46 10.62 -9.79
C ALA A 176 -4.51 9.31 -10.58
N VAL A 177 -4.60 8.19 -9.87
CA VAL A 177 -4.45 6.84 -10.46
C VAL A 177 -5.75 6.05 -10.52
N GLY A 178 -6.86 6.64 -10.10
CA GLY A 178 -8.17 6.00 -10.09
C GLY A 178 -9.22 6.83 -9.36
N LEU A 179 -10.41 6.27 -9.20
CA LEU A 179 -11.52 6.87 -8.48
C LEU A 179 -11.75 6.18 -7.14
N LYS A 180 -12.24 6.93 -6.16
CA LYS A 180 -12.77 6.44 -4.88
C LYS A 180 -14.24 6.73 -4.79
N LEU A 181 -15.04 5.69 -4.53
CA LEU A 181 -16.44 5.76 -4.18
C LEU A 181 -16.63 5.38 -2.71
N HIS A 182 -17.48 6.13 -2.00
CA HIS A 182 -17.83 5.81 -0.63
C HIS A 182 -19.33 5.92 -0.39
N PRO A 183 -20.12 4.98 -0.90
CA PRO A 183 -21.58 5.04 -0.88
C PRO A 183 -22.18 5.27 0.52
N THR A 184 -21.61 4.63 1.56
CA THR A 184 -22.08 4.76 2.94
C THR A 184 -21.92 6.18 3.51
N VAL A 185 -20.77 6.84 3.25
CA VAL A 185 -20.52 8.20 3.78
C VAL A 185 -21.27 9.25 2.99
N ASP A 186 -21.31 9.09 1.67
CA ASP A 186 -21.90 10.07 0.76
C ASP A 186 -23.39 9.76 0.44
N ALA A 187 -23.97 8.72 1.09
CA ALA A 187 -25.39 8.38 1.09
C ALA A 187 -26.03 8.18 -0.30
N TYR A 188 -25.37 7.38 -1.16
CA TYR A 188 -25.92 6.95 -2.45
C TYR A 188 -25.70 5.45 -2.68
N PRO A 189 -26.60 4.73 -3.37
CA PRO A 189 -26.37 3.34 -3.73
C PRO A 189 -25.16 3.18 -4.66
N ALA A 190 -24.35 2.15 -4.45
CA ALA A 190 -23.17 1.93 -5.30
C ALA A 190 -23.49 1.64 -6.76
N ASP A 191 -24.74 1.30 -7.10
CA ASP A 191 -25.23 1.10 -8.47
C ASP A 191 -26.04 2.28 -9.01
N ASP A 192 -26.05 3.42 -8.34
CA ASP A 192 -26.74 4.62 -8.82
C ASP A 192 -26.22 5.00 -10.22
N SER A 193 -27.15 5.24 -11.15
CA SER A 193 -26.80 5.66 -12.52
C SER A 193 -26.14 7.04 -12.59
N ALA A 194 -26.26 7.86 -11.56
CA ALA A 194 -25.52 9.12 -11.42
C ALA A 194 -24.00 8.92 -11.36
N LEU A 195 -23.53 7.70 -11.08
CA LEU A 195 -22.11 7.34 -11.14
C LEU A 195 -21.61 7.06 -12.55
N ASP A 196 -22.49 6.73 -13.50
CA ASP A 196 -22.10 6.29 -14.84
C ASP A 196 -21.17 7.28 -15.57
N PRO A 197 -21.41 8.61 -15.54
CA PRO A 197 -20.49 9.56 -16.19
C PRO A 197 -19.07 9.55 -15.62
N TYR A 198 -18.93 9.32 -14.32
CA TYR A 198 -17.62 9.25 -13.66
C TYR A 198 -16.89 7.95 -13.99
N VAL A 199 -17.62 6.83 -13.98
CA VAL A 199 -17.05 5.52 -14.32
C VAL A 199 -16.68 5.46 -15.81
N ALA A 200 -17.44 6.13 -16.69
CA ALA A 200 -17.07 6.28 -18.08
C ALA A 200 -15.74 7.04 -18.26
N ILE A 201 -15.45 8.03 -17.42
CA ILE A 201 -14.12 8.68 -17.40
C ILE A 201 -13.04 7.69 -16.96
N ALA A 202 -13.30 6.87 -15.93
CA ALA A 202 -12.37 5.84 -15.51
C ALA A 202 -12.09 4.81 -16.61
N GLU A 203 -13.12 4.42 -17.37
CA GLU A 203 -13.00 3.55 -18.54
C GLU A 203 -12.14 4.20 -19.63
N GLU A 204 -12.42 5.45 -19.99
CA GLU A 204 -11.63 6.22 -20.97
C GLU A 204 -10.16 6.33 -20.60
N LYS A 205 -9.89 6.64 -19.33
CA LYS A 205 -8.52 6.75 -18.79
C LYS A 205 -7.89 5.38 -18.48
N GLY A 206 -8.70 4.32 -18.48
CA GLY A 206 -8.30 2.94 -18.17
C GLY A 206 -7.75 2.79 -16.75
N CYS A 207 -8.36 3.48 -15.78
CA CYS A 207 -7.99 3.42 -14.38
C CYS A 207 -9.07 2.70 -13.55
N PRO A 208 -8.73 2.16 -12.36
CA PRO A 208 -9.67 1.43 -11.53
C PRO A 208 -10.59 2.35 -10.73
N VAL A 209 -11.68 1.77 -10.26
CA VAL A 209 -12.60 2.34 -9.28
C VAL A 209 -12.49 1.56 -7.97
N ALA A 210 -12.04 2.20 -6.91
CA ALA A 210 -12.03 1.65 -5.56
C ALA A 210 -13.33 2.06 -4.85
N CYS A 211 -14.09 1.07 -4.37
CA CYS A 211 -15.37 1.29 -3.74
C CYS A 211 -15.37 0.74 -2.30
N HIS A 212 -15.75 1.58 -1.34
CA HIS A 212 -16.05 1.10 0.01
C HIS A 212 -17.16 0.04 -0.05
N SER A 213 -16.94 -1.11 0.57
CA SER A 213 -17.87 -2.23 0.57
C SER A 213 -18.34 -2.54 1.99
N ALA A 214 -19.64 -2.38 2.23
CA ALA A 214 -20.28 -2.49 3.53
C ALA A 214 -21.79 -2.78 3.37
N PRO A 215 -22.57 -3.01 4.46
CA PRO A 215 -24.02 -3.14 4.37
C PRO A 215 -24.72 -1.90 3.80
N GLY A 216 -25.88 -2.09 3.19
CA GLY A 216 -26.73 -1.00 2.67
C GLY A 216 -26.28 -0.51 1.30
N GLU A 217 -26.06 0.79 1.17
CA GLU A 217 -25.72 1.47 -0.10
C GLU A 217 -24.47 0.91 -0.75
N ALA A 218 -23.51 0.47 0.07
CA ALA A 218 -22.22 -0.09 -0.34
C ALA A 218 -22.22 -1.63 -0.43
N ASP A 219 -23.41 -2.26 -0.52
CA ASP A 219 -23.49 -3.73 -0.59
C ASP A 219 -22.77 -4.28 -1.83
N PRO A 220 -22.05 -5.40 -1.74
CA PRO A 220 -21.39 -6.04 -2.86
C PRO A 220 -22.27 -6.30 -4.09
N ASP A 221 -23.58 -6.55 -3.88
CA ASP A 221 -24.53 -6.74 -4.97
C ASP A 221 -24.74 -5.46 -5.77
N ASN A 222 -24.73 -4.28 -5.11
CA ASN A 222 -24.81 -2.99 -5.79
C ASN A 222 -23.51 -2.73 -6.57
N ILE A 223 -22.36 -2.96 -5.95
CA ILE A 223 -21.04 -2.78 -6.62
C ILE A 223 -20.94 -3.71 -7.84
N ARG A 224 -21.41 -4.93 -7.73
CA ARG A 224 -21.46 -5.89 -8.84
C ARG A 224 -22.29 -5.33 -10.01
N ARG A 225 -23.51 -4.81 -9.75
CA ARG A 225 -24.37 -4.24 -10.80
C ARG A 225 -23.73 -3.02 -11.49
N LEU A 226 -23.00 -2.18 -10.76
CA LEU A 226 -22.21 -1.11 -11.36
C LEU A 226 -21.12 -1.68 -12.27
N ALA A 227 -20.37 -2.67 -11.77
CA ALA A 227 -19.27 -3.28 -12.52
C ALA A 227 -19.74 -4.06 -13.78
N GLU A 228 -20.97 -4.58 -13.78
CA GLU A 228 -21.60 -5.20 -14.96
C GLU A 228 -21.85 -4.20 -16.09
N ARG A 229 -22.16 -2.93 -15.74
CA ARG A 229 -22.34 -1.86 -16.75
C ARG A 229 -21.02 -1.41 -17.40
N PHE A 230 -19.89 -1.61 -16.69
CA PHE A 230 -18.55 -1.18 -17.11
C PHE A 230 -17.54 -2.32 -17.07
N PRO A 231 -17.66 -3.33 -17.93
CA PRO A 231 -16.86 -4.56 -17.84
C PRO A 231 -15.36 -4.35 -18.10
N ALA A 232 -14.97 -3.24 -18.73
CA ALA A 232 -13.56 -2.89 -18.96
C ALA A 232 -12.90 -2.17 -17.76
N VAL A 233 -13.68 -1.70 -16.77
CA VAL A 233 -13.18 -1.01 -15.59
C VAL A 233 -12.91 -1.99 -14.45
N PRO A 234 -11.72 -2.04 -13.87
CA PRO A 234 -11.48 -2.79 -12.64
C PRO A 234 -12.16 -2.14 -11.44
N PHE A 235 -12.97 -2.88 -10.70
CA PHE A 235 -13.57 -2.45 -9.43
C PHE A 235 -12.93 -3.17 -8.26
N ILE A 236 -12.48 -2.41 -7.26
CA ILE A 236 -11.82 -2.94 -6.07
C ILE A 236 -12.77 -2.75 -4.88
N LEU A 237 -13.24 -3.86 -4.30
CA LEU A 237 -14.08 -3.85 -3.10
C LEU A 237 -13.17 -3.63 -1.89
N TYR A 238 -13.12 -2.41 -1.37
CA TYR A 238 -12.36 -2.06 -0.18
C TYR A 238 -12.94 -2.76 1.04
N HIS A 239 -12.06 -3.26 1.91
CA HIS A 239 -12.37 -4.13 3.06
C HIS A 239 -12.88 -5.53 2.66
N THR A 240 -12.88 -5.86 1.38
CA THR A 240 -13.67 -6.99 0.86
C THR A 240 -15.16 -6.79 1.19
N TYR A 241 -15.46 -6.60 2.47
CA TYR A 241 -16.76 -6.20 3.02
C TYR A 241 -16.62 -5.86 4.51
N LEU A 242 -16.96 -4.65 4.88
CA LEU A 242 -16.94 -4.15 6.25
C LEU A 242 -18.27 -4.45 6.96
N GLY A 243 -18.47 -5.71 7.37
CA GLY A 243 -19.71 -6.16 7.98
C GLY A 243 -19.71 -7.66 8.31
N PRO A 244 -20.90 -8.25 8.54
CA PRO A 244 -21.01 -9.66 8.87
C PRO A 244 -20.39 -10.60 7.81
N HIS A 245 -19.99 -11.77 8.25
CA HIS A 245 -19.29 -12.79 7.44
C HIS A 245 -20.00 -13.13 6.12
N GLU A 246 -21.34 -13.06 6.12
CA GLU A 246 -22.17 -13.37 4.95
C GLU A 246 -21.86 -12.45 3.75
N GLY A 247 -21.78 -11.14 3.98
CA GLY A 247 -21.45 -10.19 2.91
C GLY A 247 -20.05 -10.41 2.33
N ARG A 248 -19.08 -10.83 3.16
CA ARG A 248 -17.74 -11.18 2.69
C ARG A 248 -17.75 -12.40 1.78
N ARG A 249 -18.56 -13.42 2.11
CA ARG A 249 -18.75 -14.61 1.24
C ARG A 249 -19.38 -14.24 -0.10
N ARG A 250 -20.40 -13.34 -0.08
CA ARG A 250 -21.00 -12.83 -1.33
C ARG A 250 -20.00 -12.05 -2.17
N ALA A 251 -19.24 -11.14 -1.57
CA ALA A 251 -18.18 -10.40 -2.26
C ALA A 251 -17.19 -11.37 -2.97
N ALA A 252 -16.71 -12.40 -2.25
CA ALA A 252 -15.83 -13.41 -2.84
C ALA A 252 -16.50 -14.20 -3.97
N ALA A 253 -17.79 -14.55 -3.83
CA ALA A 253 -18.55 -15.22 -4.88
C ALA A 253 -18.64 -14.35 -6.14
N HIS A 254 -18.96 -13.06 -6.00
CA HIS A 254 -19.02 -12.13 -7.13
C HIS A 254 -17.67 -11.98 -7.84
N VAL A 255 -16.56 -11.93 -7.09
CA VAL A 255 -15.22 -11.87 -7.67
C VAL A 255 -14.87 -13.13 -8.47
N ARG A 256 -15.35 -14.32 -8.08
CA ARG A 256 -15.17 -15.55 -8.89
C ARG A 256 -15.95 -15.50 -10.20
N GLU A 257 -17.13 -14.91 -10.18
CA GLU A 257 -18.04 -14.88 -11.33
C GLU A 257 -17.74 -13.77 -12.32
N GLN A 258 -17.23 -12.64 -11.83
CA GLN A 258 -17.05 -11.43 -12.61
C GLN A 258 -15.58 -10.99 -12.68
N SER A 259 -15.05 -10.92 -13.89
CA SER A 259 -13.61 -10.78 -14.14
C SER A 259 -13.02 -9.42 -13.76
N ASN A 260 -13.79 -8.36 -13.69
CA ASN A 260 -13.34 -7.01 -13.35
C ASN A 260 -13.52 -6.61 -11.89
N LEU A 261 -13.91 -7.56 -10.99
CA LEU A 261 -13.99 -7.34 -9.55
C LEU A 261 -12.73 -7.84 -8.83
N TYR A 262 -12.28 -7.12 -7.82
CA TYR A 262 -11.11 -7.42 -6.99
C TYR A 262 -11.42 -7.18 -5.52
N LEU A 263 -10.73 -7.87 -4.62
CA LEU A 263 -10.85 -7.72 -3.17
C LEU A 263 -9.66 -6.94 -2.62
N GLU A 264 -9.89 -6.09 -1.63
CA GLU A 264 -8.84 -5.44 -0.86
C GLU A 264 -8.98 -5.86 0.62
N THR A 265 -7.86 -6.02 1.32
CA THR A 265 -7.76 -6.81 2.55
C THR A 265 -7.79 -6.03 3.84
N SER A 266 -7.95 -4.69 3.81
CA SER A 266 -8.02 -3.92 5.05
C SER A 266 -9.13 -4.44 5.96
N TRP A 267 -8.87 -4.39 7.27
CA TRP A 267 -9.74 -4.95 8.31
C TRP A 267 -9.92 -6.48 8.26
N CYS A 268 -9.14 -7.17 7.44
CA CYS A 268 -9.11 -8.62 7.44
C CYS A 268 -7.87 -9.14 8.19
N ARG A 269 -8.06 -10.20 8.98
CA ARG A 269 -6.94 -10.94 9.58
C ARG A 269 -6.21 -11.74 8.50
N ALA A 270 -4.96 -12.08 8.75
CA ALA A 270 -4.15 -12.86 7.80
C ALA A 270 -4.81 -14.20 7.43
N ASP A 271 -5.43 -14.91 8.39
CA ASP A 271 -6.12 -16.16 8.11
C ASP A 271 -7.35 -16.00 7.21
N VAL A 272 -8.03 -14.87 7.28
CA VAL A 272 -9.14 -14.52 6.38
C VAL A 272 -8.60 -14.23 4.97
N VAL A 273 -7.50 -13.46 4.87
CA VAL A 273 -6.87 -13.15 3.59
C VAL A 273 -6.38 -14.41 2.89
N ILE A 274 -5.74 -15.34 3.63
CA ILE A 274 -5.28 -16.63 3.09
C ILE A 274 -6.46 -17.43 2.50
N ARG A 275 -7.60 -17.47 3.20
CA ARG A 275 -8.81 -18.14 2.67
C ARG A 275 -9.33 -17.44 1.41
N LEU A 276 -9.42 -16.10 1.40
CA LEU A 276 -9.86 -15.34 0.23
C LEU A 276 -8.95 -15.60 -0.98
N VAL A 277 -7.63 -15.63 -0.78
CA VAL A 277 -6.67 -15.99 -1.84
C VAL A 277 -6.95 -17.40 -2.39
N GLY A 278 -7.23 -18.35 -1.51
CA GLY A 278 -7.60 -19.71 -1.92
C GLY A 278 -8.94 -19.78 -2.68
N GLU A 279 -9.89 -18.91 -2.36
CA GLU A 279 -11.23 -18.88 -2.98
C GLU A 279 -11.25 -18.17 -4.34
N VAL A 280 -10.55 -17.04 -4.49
CA VAL A 280 -10.65 -16.18 -5.69
C VAL A 280 -9.36 -16.14 -6.52
N GLY A 281 -8.28 -16.70 -6.01
CA GLY A 281 -6.95 -16.65 -6.60
C GLY A 281 -6.17 -15.39 -6.21
N ALA A 282 -4.84 -15.54 -6.06
CA ALA A 282 -3.95 -14.45 -5.62
C ALA A 282 -4.01 -13.22 -6.53
N GLY A 283 -4.20 -13.38 -7.84
CA GLY A 283 -4.28 -12.30 -8.81
C GLY A 283 -5.51 -11.37 -8.66
N ARG A 284 -6.42 -11.69 -7.73
CA ARG A 284 -7.68 -10.97 -7.50
C ARG A 284 -7.73 -10.28 -6.13
N VAL A 285 -6.67 -10.35 -5.33
CA VAL A 285 -6.60 -9.82 -3.97
C VAL A 285 -5.48 -8.79 -3.87
N LEU A 286 -5.77 -7.64 -3.27
CA LEU A 286 -4.81 -6.55 -3.02
C LEU A 286 -4.65 -6.36 -1.52
N PHE A 287 -3.42 -6.18 -1.07
CA PHE A 287 -3.18 -5.72 0.31
C PHE A 287 -3.53 -4.23 0.44
N GLY A 288 -4.25 -3.89 1.51
CA GLY A 288 -4.47 -2.54 1.96
C GLY A 288 -4.66 -2.52 3.48
N SER A 289 -4.36 -1.40 4.12
CA SER A 289 -4.42 -1.25 5.57
C SER A 289 -5.56 -0.38 6.07
N ASP A 290 -6.15 0.45 5.20
CA ASP A 290 -7.02 1.55 5.61
C ASP A 290 -6.31 2.46 6.63
N ALA A 291 -4.99 2.70 6.43
CA ALA A 291 -4.16 3.51 7.28
C ALA A 291 -4.81 4.85 7.48
N SER A 292 -5.38 5.00 8.67
CA SER A 292 -6.24 6.07 9.00
C SER A 292 -5.52 7.10 9.86
N ILE A 293 -6.26 8.03 10.21
CA ILE A 293 -6.12 9.16 11.07
C ILE A 293 -5.43 8.93 12.42
N ASP A 294 -4.99 7.73 12.73
CA ASP A 294 -4.74 7.34 14.11
C ASP A 294 -3.27 7.31 14.57
N GLY A 295 -2.37 7.89 13.81
CA GLY A 295 -0.98 8.08 14.25
C GLY A 295 0.06 7.17 13.57
N PRO A 296 1.36 7.34 13.88
CA PRO A 296 2.46 6.70 13.16
C PRO A 296 2.59 5.19 13.41
N THR A 297 1.87 4.65 14.38
CA THR A 297 1.90 3.23 14.77
C THR A 297 0.76 2.42 14.17
N HIS A 298 0.17 2.88 13.06
CA HIS A 298 -1.00 2.22 12.44
C HIS A 298 -0.78 0.72 12.21
N TYR A 299 0.37 0.32 11.67
CA TYR A 299 0.66 -1.09 11.40
C TYR A 299 0.93 -1.92 12.67
N ASP A 300 1.17 -1.29 13.81
CA ASP A 300 1.31 -1.94 15.11
C ASP A 300 -0.02 -2.11 15.84
N ARG A 301 -1.12 -1.71 15.23
CA ARG A 301 -2.49 -1.81 15.78
C ARG A 301 -3.21 -3.03 15.24
N HIS A 302 -4.20 -3.48 16.00
CA HIS A 302 -5.12 -4.49 15.50
C HIS A 302 -6.06 -3.88 14.46
N PRO A 303 -6.35 -4.58 13.37
CA PRO A 303 -7.44 -4.20 12.49
C PRO A 303 -8.73 -4.02 13.28
N PRO A 304 -9.47 -2.91 13.10
CA PRO A 304 -10.73 -2.69 13.80
C PRO A 304 -11.74 -3.82 13.56
N ASN A 305 -12.59 -4.09 14.57
CA ASN A 305 -13.65 -5.12 14.51
C ASN A 305 -13.17 -6.54 14.19
N VAL A 306 -11.90 -6.84 14.49
CA VAL A 306 -11.34 -8.17 14.33
C VAL A 306 -11.14 -8.80 15.70
N GLU A 307 -11.68 -9.99 15.91
CA GLU A 307 -11.39 -10.78 17.09
C GLU A 307 -9.93 -11.25 17.09
N GLY A 308 -9.27 -11.12 18.23
CA GLY A 308 -7.88 -11.51 18.42
C GLY A 308 -6.91 -10.34 18.48
N ARG A 309 -5.64 -10.65 18.75
CA ARG A 309 -4.58 -9.66 19.01
C ARG A 309 -3.52 -9.62 17.91
N GLU A 310 -3.91 -9.85 16.68
CA GLU A 310 -2.99 -9.78 15.54
C GLU A 310 -2.87 -8.33 15.07
N THR A 311 -1.68 -7.75 15.12
CA THR A 311 -1.40 -6.45 14.50
C THR A 311 -1.19 -6.63 12.99
N TYR A 312 -1.30 -5.53 12.22
CA TYR A 312 -0.97 -5.59 10.79
C TYR A 312 0.45 -6.11 10.55
N ASN A 313 1.44 -5.65 11.30
CA ASN A 313 2.83 -6.10 11.13
C ASN A 313 3.00 -7.61 11.37
N ALA A 314 2.33 -8.16 12.40
CA ALA A 314 2.34 -9.60 12.65
C ALA A 314 1.58 -10.37 11.56
N GLY A 315 0.41 -9.83 11.18
CA GLY A 315 -0.42 -10.40 10.11
C GLY A 315 0.27 -10.44 8.76
N LEU A 316 1.05 -9.42 8.40
CA LEU A 316 1.83 -9.39 7.16
C LEU A 316 2.86 -10.51 7.09
N LEU A 317 3.60 -10.75 8.18
CA LEU A 317 4.55 -11.87 8.25
C LEU A 317 3.84 -13.23 8.16
N THR A 318 2.71 -13.37 8.85
CA THR A 318 1.87 -14.58 8.77
C THR A 318 1.36 -14.82 7.35
N LEU A 319 0.85 -13.77 6.71
CA LEU A 319 0.32 -13.83 5.34
C LEU A 319 1.39 -14.21 4.33
N VAL A 320 2.53 -13.51 4.34
CA VAL A 320 3.61 -13.76 3.37
C VAL A 320 4.21 -15.15 3.56
N ARG A 321 4.32 -15.62 4.82
CA ARG A 321 4.82 -17.00 5.10
C ARG A 321 3.88 -18.09 4.63
N ALA A 322 2.57 -17.85 4.66
CA ALA A 322 1.55 -18.86 4.33
C ALA A 322 1.24 -18.94 2.83
N LEU A 323 1.59 -17.93 2.06
CA LEU A 323 1.37 -17.88 0.63
C LEU A 323 2.62 -18.38 -0.12
N GLU A 324 2.42 -19.02 -1.28
CA GLU A 324 3.50 -19.25 -2.22
C GLU A 324 4.14 -17.90 -2.65
N PRO A 325 5.45 -17.84 -2.93
CA PRO A 325 6.16 -16.58 -3.19
C PRO A 325 5.52 -15.69 -4.25
N ASP A 326 5.03 -16.28 -5.35
CA ASP A 326 4.36 -15.52 -6.41
C ASP A 326 2.99 -14.99 -5.96
N ALA A 327 2.26 -15.74 -5.14
CA ALA A 327 0.99 -15.31 -4.56
C ALA A 327 1.20 -14.18 -3.54
N ALA A 328 2.21 -14.28 -2.69
CA ALA A 328 2.58 -13.23 -1.75
C ALA A 328 2.93 -11.93 -2.47
N ARG A 329 3.78 -12.00 -3.50
CA ARG A 329 4.17 -10.86 -4.34
C ARG A 329 2.96 -10.22 -5.02
N ALA A 330 2.07 -11.04 -5.59
CA ALA A 330 0.85 -10.57 -6.24
C ALA A 330 -0.04 -9.79 -5.27
N VAL A 331 -0.35 -10.36 -4.10
CA VAL A 331 -1.21 -9.75 -3.08
C VAL A 331 -0.58 -8.49 -2.50
N MET A 332 0.71 -8.55 -2.16
CA MET A 332 1.40 -7.47 -1.45
C MET A 332 1.77 -6.27 -2.34
N GLY A 333 1.74 -6.40 -3.68
CA GLY A 333 2.16 -5.28 -4.51
C GLY A 333 1.79 -5.36 -6.00
N ASP A 334 2.06 -6.49 -6.68
CA ASP A 334 2.00 -6.54 -8.14
C ASP A 334 0.60 -6.32 -8.69
N ASN A 335 -0.45 -6.80 -8.00
CA ASN A 335 -1.83 -6.56 -8.41
C ASN A 335 -2.18 -5.08 -8.36
N ALA A 336 -1.81 -4.38 -7.28
CA ALA A 336 -2.05 -2.95 -7.16
C ALA A 336 -1.25 -2.17 -8.21
N ARG A 337 0.05 -2.50 -8.42
CA ARG A 337 0.86 -1.88 -9.49
C ARG A 337 0.21 -2.02 -10.85
N ARG A 338 -0.26 -3.21 -11.17
CA ARG A 338 -0.92 -3.52 -12.45
C ARG A 338 -2.22 -2.76 -12.62
N LEU A 339 -3.11 -2.79 -11.62
CA LEU A 339 -4.43 -2.18 -11.71
C LEU A 339 -4.37 -0.65 -11.74
N PHE A 340 -3.55 -0.05 -10.89
CA PHE A 340 -3.35 1.40 -10.84
C PHE A 340 -2.31 1.89 -11.87
N ARG A 341 -1.78 1.00 -12.73
CA ARG A 341 -0.78 1.31 -13.76
C ARG A 341 0.45 2.04 -13.21
N LEU A 342 0.87 1.67 -12.02
CA LEU A 342 2.06 2.23 -11.37
C LEU A 342 3.31 1.60 -11.98
N ASN A 343 3.48 1.72 -13.27
CA ASN A 343 4.70 1.25 -13.94
C ASN A 343 5.87 2.02 -13.35
N GLY A 344 6.77 1.30 -12.71
CA GLY A 344 7.96 1.87 -12.17
C GLY A 344 8.68 2.64 -13.28
N ASN A 345 8.97 3.89 -13.05
CA ASN A 345 10.03 4.62 -13.72
C ASN A 345 11.38 4.01 -13.29
N SER A 346 11.57 2.70 -13.53
CA SER A 346 12.83 2.00 -13.36
C SER A 346 13.60 1.91 -14.68
N ARG A 347 13.32 2.81 -15.61
CA ARG A 347 14.24 3.07 -16.74
C ARG A 347 14.23 4.55 -17.02
N GLY A 348 15.17 5.25 -16.40
CA GLY A 348 15.57 6.58 -16.85
C GLY A 348 15.86 6.52 -18.35
N ASN A 349 14.97 7.09 -19.16
CA ASN A 349 15.34 7.52 -20.50
C ASN A 349 16.24 8.75 -20.34
N SER A 350 17.53 8.53 -20.18
CA SER A 350 18.54 9.51 -20.55
C SER A 350 18.54 9.61 -22.08
N ARG A 351 17.94 10.63 -22.62
CA ARG A 351 18.34 11.25 -23.87
C ARG A 351 18.84 12.65 -23.59
#